data_238b302a2d00d8fb671db8e01badeee9
#
_entry.id   238b302a2d00d8fb671db8e01badeee9
#
_cell.length_a   1.000
_cell.length_b   1.000
_cell.length_c   1.000
_cell.angle_alpha   90.00
_cell.angle_beta   90.00
_cell.angle_gamma   90.00
#
_symmetry.space_group_name_H-M   'P 1'
#
loop_
_entity.id
_entity.type
_entity.pdbx_description
1 polymer ?
#
loop_
_entity_poly.entity_id
_entity_poly.type
_entity_poly.pdbx_seq_one_letter_code
_entity_poly.pdbx_strand_id
1 'polypeptide(L)'
;MVCPYDWGVPGGVRSHVLDLAVALQRLGHEVSVLAPCADDLELPPFVVSAGPSVSVSYNGSKANIAFGPRTTRRVRKWLRSGEFDVLHIHEPLSPSVAILSCWAAKGPIVATWHSSMVRSRALAAMYPIAQTALEKVSARIAVSEAARQTLVEHMGGDAVLIPNGVDCSQFVGHEPLDGWPGEGGSLFFIGRIDEPRKGLPILLDALPAIAERHPGVRLLVAGPGDVEEFQETLAPDIAARVTFLGRVSDEDKARAFVSADVYVAPNTGGESFGIVLLEAMASSTPVLASDIDAFRRVLREGEAGALFVNEDPADLARVASDLLEDRTELARLSAAGLARAQEYDWATVARRVVEVYEAVSATGEKVAEDMRGQLVGRLVRGE
;
A
#
# COMPACT_ATOMS: atom_id res chain seq x y z
N MET A 1 7.56 3.11 16.48
CA MET A 1 7.65 3.01 15.01
C MET A 1 8.09 4.36 14.43
N VAL A 2 8.71 4.38 13.25
CA VAL A 2 9.13 5.63 12.57
C VAL A 2 8.56 5.68 11.17
N CYS A 3 7.74 6.70 10.88
CA CYS A 3 7.23 7.00 9.55
C CYS A 3 8.13 8.06 8.89
N PRO A 4 8.70 7.82 7.71
CA PRO A 4 9.63 8.76 7.06
C PRO A 4 8.95 10.00 6.47
N TYR A 5 7.66 9.91 6.16
CA TYR A 5 6.88 10.90 5.42
C TYR A 5 5.91 11.66 6.31
N ASP A 6 5.50 12.84 5.83
CA ASP A 6 4.58 13.73 6.55
C ASP A 6 3.25 13.04 6.87
N TRP A 7 2.86 13.11 8.15
CA TRP A 7 1.65 12.46 8.64
C TRP A 7 0.36 13.09 8.11
N GLY A 8 0.39 14.39 7.83
CA GLY A 8 -0.75 15.12 7.26
C GLY A 8 -0.99 14.86 5.78
N VAL A 9 -0.04 14.20 5.08
CA VAL A 9 -0.14 13.93 3.64
C VAL A 9 -0.45 12.45 3.42
N PRO A 10 -1.60 12.11 2.80
CA PRO A 10 -1.94 10.74 2.46
C PRO A 10 -0.89 10.07 1.56
N GLY A 11 -0.57 8.81 1.86
CA GLY A 11 0.39 8.02 1.07
C GLY A 11 0.52 6.60 1.59
N GLY A 12 0.90 5.66 0.73
CA GLY A 12 0.89 4.22 1.02
C GLY A 12 1.71 3.82 2.26
N VAL A 13 2.92 4.38 2.42
CA VAL A 13 3.76 4.09 3.61
C VAL A 13 3.13 4.64 4.88
N ARG A 14 2.57 5.86 4.82
CA ARG A 14 1.89 6.48 5.97
C ARG A 14 0.66 5.65 6.38
N SER A 15 -0.16 5.24 5.42
CA SER A 15 -1.33 4.38 5.70
C SER A 15 -0.90 3.05 6.29
N HIS A 16 0.10 2.38 5.71
CA HIS A 16 0.65 1.14 6.28
C HIS A 16 1.11 1.31 7.74
N VAL A 17 1.84 2.40 8.06
CA VAL A 17 2.30 2.67 9.44
C VAL A 17 1.13 2.89 10.39
N LEU A 18 0.10 3.61 9.95
CA LEU A 18 -1.12 3.83 10.72
C LEU A 18 -1.84 2.51 11.01
N ASP A 19 -2.11 1.74 9.97
CA ASP A 19 -2.89 0.50 10.07
C ASP A 19 -2.13 -0.55 10.89
N LEU A 20 -0.82 -0.68 10.69
CA LEU A 20 0.02 -1.56 11.52
C LEU A 20 0.03 -1.10 12.98
N ALA A 21 0.11 0.20 13.26
CA ALA A 21 0.06 0.73 14.62
C ALA A 21 -1.25 0.36 15.32
N VAL A 22 -2.39 0.54 14.63
CA VAL A 22 -3.71 0.17 15.14
C VAL A 22 -3.81 -1.34 15.36
N ALA A 23 -3.31 -2.15 14.41
CA ALA A 23 -3.34 -3.61 14.53
C ALA A 23 -2.48 -4.10 15.71
N LEU A 24 -1.30 -3.53 15.92
CA LEU A 24 -0.46 -3.85 17.08
C LEU A 24 -1.12 -3.46 18.41
N GLN A 25 -1.80 -2.32 18.47
CA GLN A 25 -2.57 -1.92 19.67
C GLN A 25 -3.72 -2.90 19.94
N ARG A 26 -4.43 -3.38 18.90
CA ARG A 26 -5.46 -4.43 19.03
C ARG A 26 -4.89 -5.75 19.56
N LEU A 27 -3.61 -6.03 19.29
CA LEU A 27 -2.88 -7.18 19.86
C LEU A 27 -2.36 -6.94 21.29
N GLY A 28 -2.60 -5.75 21.86
CA GLY A 28 -2.22 -5.43 23.25
C GLY A 28 -0.83 -4.77 23.39
N HIS A 29 -0.18 -4.36 22.30
CA HIS A 29 1.10 -3.66 22.36
C HIS A 29 0.90 -2.15 22.55
N GLU A 30 1.80 -1.52 23.32
CA GLU A 30 1.91 -0.08 23.38
C GLU A 30 2.69 0.43 22.17
N VAL A 31 2.11 1.35 21.41
CA VAL A 31 2.69 1.85 20.17
C VAL A 31 2.90 3.36 20.26
N SER A 32 4.09 3.80 19.89
CA SER A 32 4.41 5.22 19.65
C SER A 32 5.00 5.37 18.25
N VAL A 33 4.46 6.31 17.46
CA VAL A 33 4.88 6.59 16.08
C VAL A 33 5.54 7.97 16.03
N LEU A 34 6.79 8.04 15.57
CA LEU A 34 7.46 9.30 15.25
C LEU A 34 7.32 9.61 13.78
N ALA A 35 6.78 10.77 13.43
CA ALA A 35 6.58 11.18 12.03
C ALA A 35 6.80 12.69 11.83
N PRO A 36 7.26 13.15 10.65
CA PRO A 36 7.16 14.55 10.28
C PRO A 36 5.69 15.00 10.24
N CYS A 37 5.40 16.16 10.77
CA CYS A 37 4.09 16.80 10.61
C CYS A 37 4.16 18.28 11.02
N ALA A 38 3.22 19.08 10.54
CA ALA A 38 3.02 20.45 11.00
C ALA A 38 2.68 20.46 12.50
N ASP A 39 3.10 21.52 13.20
CA ASP A 39 2.94 21.60 14.66
C ASP A 39 1.47 21.85 15.07
N ASP A 40 0.61 22.28 14.17
CA ASP A 40 -0.82 22.56 14.34
C ASP A 40 -1.75 21.41 13.90
N LEU A 41 -1.17 20.32 13.41
CA LEU A 41 -1.96 19.16 12.98
C LEU A 41 -2.47 18.37 14.20
N GLU A 42 -3.75 18.08 14.22
CA GLU A 42 -4.34 17.17 15.20
C GLU A 42 -3.88 15.74 14.92
N LEU A 43 -3.19 15.14 15.89
CA LEU A 43 -2.56 13.83 15.76
C LEU A 43 -3.26 12.78 16.61
N PRO A 44 -3.32 11.52 16.16
CA PRO A 44 -3.67 10.40 17.03
C PRO A 44 -2.79 10.38 18.29
N PRO A 45 -3.29 9.96 19.46
CA PRO A 45 -2.55 9.99 20.71
C PRO A 45 -1.20 9.25 20.70
N PHE A 46 -1.05 8.28 19.83
CA PHE A 46 0.17 7.47 19.68
C PHE A 46 1.18 8.10 18.69
N VAL A 47 0.85 9.21 18.03
CA VAL A 47 1.74 9.87 17.05
C VAL A 47 2.44 11.07 17.66
N VAL A 48 3.75 11.13 17.51
CA VAL A 48 4.63 12.19 18.01
C VAL A 48 5.24 12.95 16.83
N SER A 49 5.14 14.29 16.84
CA SER A 49 5.71 15.15 15.80
C SER A 49 7.24 15.19 15.87
N ALA A 50 7.87 14.86 14.75
CA ALA A 50 9.30 15.09 14.51
C ALA A 50 9.60 16.51 13.97
N GLY A 51 8.58 17.33 13.77
CA GLY A 51 8.63 18.68 13.22
C GLY A 51 8.12 18.79 11.79
N PRO A 52 7.95 20.03 11.29
CA PRO A 52 7.42 20.28 9.97
C PRO A 52 8.29 19.66 8.88
N SER A 53 7.63 19.21 7.83
CA SER A 53 8.26 18.65 6.64
C SER A 53 8.59 19.72 5.60
N VAL A 54 9.49 19.37 4.68
CA VAL A 54 9.74 20.10 3.43
C VAL A 54 9.48 19.16 2.26
N SER A 55 8.91 19.71 1.18
CA SER A 55 8.64 18.94 -0.02
C SER A 55 9.91 18.80 -0.86
N VAL A 56 10.30 17.57 -1.16
CA VAL A 56 11.47 17.23 -1.99
C VAL A 56 11.01 16.37 -3.17
N SER A 57 11.45 16.70 -4.37
CA SER A 57 11.21 15.87 -5.55
C SER A 57 12.10 14.62 -5.50
N TYR A 58 11.48 13.44 -5.54
CA TYR A 58 12.15 12.16 -5.51
C TYR A 58 11.49 11.18 -6.49
N ASN A 59 12.25 10.67 -7.46
CA ASN A 59 11.78 9.69 -8.46
C ASN A 59 10.45 10.07 -9.14
N GLY A 60 10.30 11.35 -9.54
CA GLY A 60 9.08 11.82 -10.21
C GLY A 60 7.89 12.08 -9.30
N SER A 61 8.04 11.83 -7.99
CA SER A 61 7.04 12.10 -6.95
C SER A 61 7.51 13.19 -6.00
N LYS A 62 6.59 13.81 -5.27
CA LYS A 62 6.91 14.73 -4.17
C LYS A 62 6.89 13.95 -2.85
N ALA A 63 8.02 13.93 -2.15
CA ALA A 63 8.13 13.38 -0.80
C ALA A 63 8.21 14.54 0.22
N ASN A 64 7.33 14.54 1.22
CA ASN A 64 7.35 15.51 2.30
C ASN A 64 8.12 14.88 3.47
N ILE A 65 9.33 15.36 3.73
CA ILE A 65 10.28 14.78 4.68
C ILE A 65 10.80 15.83 5.66
N ALA A 66 11.24 15.40 6.85
CA ALA A 66 11.91 16.26 7.81
C ALA A 66 13.33 15.75 8.09
N PHE A 67 14.30 16.64 7.98
CA PHE A 67 15.71 16.35 8.20
C PHE A 67 16.42 17.55 8.83
N GLY A 68 17.52 17.32 9.53
CA GLY A 68 18.40 18.35 10.08
C GLY A 68 18.49 18.36 11.62
N PRO A 69 19.20 19.37 12.19
CA PRO A 69 19.54 19.37 13.63
C PRO A 69 18.33 19.44 14.58
N ARG A 70 17.27 20.17 14.19
CA ARG A 70 16.04 20.28 15.00
C ARG A 70 15.30 18.94 15.04
N THR A 71 15.15 18.30 13.88
CA THR A 71 14.55 16.96 13.73
C THR A 71 15.37 15.92 14.51
N THR A 72 16.69 15.92 14.36
CA THR A 72 17.58 15.03 15.12
C THR A 72 17.41 15.20 16.64
N ARG A 73 17.24 16.43 17.14
CA ARG A 73 16.97 16.67 18.56
C ARG A 73 15.63 16.07 19.01
N ARG A 74 14.57 16.18 18.18
CA ARG A 74 13.24 15.58 18.45
C ARG A 74 13.31 14.05 18.45
N VAL A 75 13.98 13.44 17.46
CA VAL A 75 14.25 11.99 17.42
C VAL A 75 14.90 11.52 18.70
N ARG A 76 16.00 12.16 19.13
CA ARG A 76 16.73 11.80 20.36
C ARG A 76 15.89 11.98 21.61
N LYS A 77 15.11 13.08 21.69
CA LYS A 77 14.20 13.29 22.81
C LYS A 77 13.18 12.16 22.91
N TRP A 78 12.57 11.77 21.78
CA TRP A 78 11.60 10.68 21.73
C TRP A 78 12.20 9.33 22.11
N LEU A 79 13.41 8.99 21.62
CA LEU A 79 14.13 7.77 22.00
C LEU A 79 14.44 7.72 23.50
N ARG A 80 14.79 8.84 24.11
CA ARG A 80 15.08 8.91 25.56
C ARG A 80 13.83 8.86 26.43
N SER A 81 12.71 9.38 25.95
CA SER A 81 11.46 9.41 26.73
C SER A 81 10.64 8.13 26.63
N GLY A 82 10.93 7.27 25.63
CA GLY A 82 10.29 5.98 25.45
C GLY A 82 11.16 4.84 25.94
N GLU A 83 10.60 3.91 26.66
CA GLU A 83 11.25 2.65 27.06
C GLU A 83 10.90 1.56 26.05
N PHE A 84 11.31 1.76 24.79
CA PHE A 84 10.94 0.89 23.69
C PHE A 84 11.67 -0.45 23.74
N ASP A 85 10.92 -1.55 23.59
CA ASP A 85 11.47 -2.89 23.42
C ASP A 85 12.01 -3.10 22.00
N VAL A 86 11.34 -2.51 20.99
CA VAL A 86 11.72 -2.59 19.58
C VAL A 86 11.54 -1.23 18.90
N LEU A 87 12.49 -0.84 18.06
CA LEU A 87 12.39 0.30 17.15
C LEU A 87 12.12 -0.20 15.74
N HIS A 88 10.92 0.03 15.21
CA HIS A 88 10.58 -0.32 13.84
C HIS A 88 10.62 0.90 12.93
N ILE A 89 11.48 0.88 11.91
CA ILE A 89 11.74 2.00 11.00
C ILE A 89 11.25 1.63 9.59
N HIS A 90 10.36 2.45 9.03
CA HIS A 90 9.90 2.28 7.65
C HIS A 90 10.79 3.12 6.71
N GLU A 91 11.18 2.55 5.55
CA GLU A 91 12.10 3.14 4.57
C GLU A 91 13.37 3.70 5.25
N PRO A 92 14.20 2.86 5.87
CA PRO A 92 15.29 3.28 6.77
C PRO A 92 16.35 4.18 6.10
N LEU A 93 16.45 4.15 4.77
CA LEU A 93 17.40 4.96 4.01
C LEU A 93 16.79 6.28 3.47
N SER A 94 15.50 6.51 3.72
CA SER A 94 14.90 7.80 3.40
C SER A 94 15.66 8.92 4.13
N PRO A 95 16.08 9.99 3.43
CA PRO A 95 16.78 11.13 4.04
C PRO A 95 15.82 11.96 4.91
N SER A 96 15.28 11.36 5.92
CA SER A 96 14.22 11.82 6.80
C SER A 96 14.48 11.38 8.25
N VAL A 97 13.47 11.47 9.09
CA VAL A 97 13.48 10.92 10.46
C VAL A 97 13.90 9.43 10.49
N ALA A 98 13.68 8.69 9.40
CA ALA A 98 14.03 7.27 9.32
C ALA A 98 15.53 7.04 9.48
N ILE A 99 16.36 7.61 8.60
CA ILE A 99 17.82 7.46 8.70
C ILE A 99 18.39 8.11 9.97
N LEU A 100 17.80 9.24 10.41
CA LEU A 100 18.19 9.89 11.67
C LEU A 100 17.92 8.98 12.86
N SER A 101 16.82 8.22 12.86
CA SER A 101 16.50 7.25 13.91
C SER A 101 17.46 6.06 13.90
N CYS A 102 17.81 5.53 12.71
CA CYS A 102 18.86 4.50 12.61
C CYS A 102 20.18 4.95 13.23
N TRP A 103 20.63 6.17 12.94
CA TRP A 103 21.89 6.68 13.49
C TRP A 103 21.82 6.98 14.99
N ALA A 104 20.67 7.47 15.47
CA ALA A 104 20.50 7.89 16.86
C ALA A 104 20.22 6.73 17.82
N ALA A 105 19.78 5.58 17.34
CA ALA A 105 19.39 4.44 18.16
C ALA A 105 20.43 3.30 18.13
N LYS A 106 20.37 2.44 19.16
CA LYS A 106 20.97 1.12 19.24
C LYS A 106 20.01 0.17 19.98
N GLY A 107 20.20 -1.13 19.80
CA GLY A 107 19.34 -2.18 20.37
C GLY A 107 18.51 -2.88 19.29
N PRO A 108 17.37 -3.47 19.61
CA PRO A 108 16.50 -4.17 18.67
C PRO A 108 15.90 -3.21 17.64
N ILE A 109 16.44 -3.19 16.43
CA ILE A 109 15.97 -2.34 15.32
C ILE A 109 15.47 -3.22 14.20
N VAL A 110 14.18 -3.08 13.86
CA VAL A 110 13.55 -3.70 12.69
C VAL A 110 13.37 -2.63 11.61
N ALA A 111 13.59 -2.97 10.35
CA ALA A 111 13.38 -2.04 9.26
C ALA A 111 12.52 -2.66 8.16
N THR A 112 11.52 -1.89 7.64
CA THR A 112 10.65 -2.30 6.53
C THR A 112 10.90 -1.47 5.29
N TRP A 113 11.04 -2.16 4.15
CA TRP A 113 11.16 -1.58 2.80
C TRP A 113 9.82 -1.71 2.06
N HIS A 114 9.33 -0.59 1.53
CA HIS A 114 8.07 -0.51 0.78
C HIS A 114 8.29 -0.29 -0.71
N SER A 115 9.40 0.34 -1.07
CA SER A 115 9.67 0.78 -2.43
C SER A 115 10.55 -0.22 -3.18
N SER A 116 10.21 -0.49 -4.44
CA SER A 116 11.16 -1.03 -5.41
C SER A 116 11.94 0.13 -6.02
N MET A 117 13.27 0.07 -6.02
CA MET A 117 14.10 1.11 -6.59
C MET A 117 14.85 0.57 -7.81
N VAL A 118 14.74 1.27 -8.93
CA VAL A 118 15.58 1.02 -10.10
C VAL A 118 17.00 1.49 -9.79
N ARG A 119 18.01 0.77 -10.28
CA ARG A 119 19.42 1.10 -10.09
C ARG A 119 19.68 2.60 -10.37
N SER A 120 20.12 3.32 -9.33
CA SER A 120 20.48 4.73 -9.41
C SER A 120 21.94 4.91 -9.04
N ARG A 121 22.69 5.65 -9.88
CA ARG A 121 24.09 6.02 -9.56
C ARG A 121 24.17 6.85 -8.27
N ALA A 122 23.12 7.63 -7.97
CA ALA A 122 23.03 8.38 -6.72
C ALA A 122 22.93 7.46 -5.50
N LEU A 123 22.19 6.37 -5.59
CA LEU A 123 22.08 5.37 -4.52
C LEU A 123 23.43 4.67 -4.26
N ALA A 124 24.15 4.31 -5.33
CA ALA A 124 25.48 3.72 -5.21
C ALA A 124 26.48 4.68 -4.56
N ALA A 125 26.40 5.97 -4.86
CA ALA A 125 27.26 6.99 -4.22
C ALA A 125 26.91 7.20 -2.72
N MET A 126 25.64 7.01 -2.34
CA MET A 126 25.17 7.12 -0.95
C MET A 126 25.40 5.84 -0.13
N TYR A 127 25.78 4.73 -0.75
CA TYR A 127 25.90 3.42 -0.12
C TYR A 127 26.79 3.41 1.14
N PRO A 128 27.99 4.04 1.19
CA PRO A 128 28.81 4.06 2.40
C PRO A 128 28.10 4.73 3.59
N ILE A 129 27.27 5.75 3.32
CA ILE A 129 26.49 6.45 4.36
C ILE A 129 25.30 5.57 4.78
N ALA A 130 24.62 4.95 3.81
CA ALA A 130 23.53 4.02 4.06
C ALA A 130 23.97 2.82 4.90
N GLN A 131 25.15 2.27 4.63
CA GLN A 131 25.70 1.11 5.33
C GLN A 131 25.83 1.37 6.84
N THR A 132 26.22 2.57 7.25
CA THR A 132 26.32 2.92 8.69
C THR A 132 24.98 2.87 9.43
N ALA A 133 23.87 3.04 8.73
CA ALA A 133 22.52 2.86 9.28
C ALA A 133 22.11 1.38 9.24
N LEU A 134 22.39 0.69 8.13
CA LEU A 134 21.98 -0.70 7.90
C LEU A 134 22.67 -1.71 8.83
N GLU A 135 23.92 -1.42 9.24
CA GLU A 135 24.68 -2.25 10.20
C GLU A 135 24.02 -2.34 11.58
N LYS A 136 23.12 -1.41 11.92
CA LYS A 136 22.39 -1.39 13.18
C LYS A 136 21.04 -2.12 13.12
N VAL A 137 20.58 -2.49 11.92
CA VAL A 137 19.30 -3.16 11.72
C VAL A 137 19.43 -4.64 12.06
N SER A 138 18.68 -5.08 13.07
CA SER A 138 18.68 -6.46 13.57
C SER A 138 17.85 -7.38 12.68
N ALA A 139 16.73 -6.91 12.12
CA ALA A 139 15.90 -7.66 11.17
C ALA A 139 15.35 -6.75 10.07
N ARG A 140 15.15 -7.36 8.91
CA ARG A 140 14.67 -6.67 7.70
C ARG A 140 13.39 -7.29 7.22
N ILE A 141 12.40 -6.45 6.89
CA ILE A 141 11.11 -6.82 6.31
C ILE A 141 11.00 -6.16 4.94
N ALA A 142 10.48 -6.88 3.96
CA ALA A 142 10.08 -6.33 2.66
C ALA A 142 8.61 -6.60 2.43
N VAL A 143 7.86 -5.60 1.95
CA VAL A 143 6.41 -5.74 1.72
C VAL A 143 6.07 -6.42 0.40
N SER A 144 7.05 -6.61 -0.48
CA SER A 144 6.89 -7.28 -1.77
C SER A 144 8.19 -7.92 -2.22
N GLU A 145 8.09 -8.89 -3.13
CA GLU A 145 9.27 -9.50 -3.73
C GLU A 145 10.11 -8.46 -4.49
N ALA A 146 9.47 -7.47 -5.14
CA ALA A 146 10.18 -6.38 -5.81
C ALA A 146 10.98 -5.51 -4.82
N ALA A 147 10.42 -5.22 -3.64
CA ALA A 147 11.14 -4.51 -2.58
C ALA A 147 12.29 -5.38 -2.01
N ARG A 148 12.05 -6.69 -1.85
CA ARG A 148 13.06 -7.65 -1.38
C ARG A 148 14.23 -7.77 -2.35
N GLN A 149 13.96 -7.91 -3.66
CA GLN A 149 15.00 -7.96 -4.70
C GLN A 149 15.83 -6.69 -4.71
N THR A 150 15.19 -5.51 -4.62
CA THR A 150 15.91 -4.24 -4.50
C THR A 150 16.88 -4.24 -3.32
N LEU A 151 16.46 -4.77 -2.16
CA LEU A 151 17.32 -4.87 -0.99
C LEU A 151 18.48 -5.82 -1.23
N VAL A 152 18.22 -7.02 -1.73
CA VAL A 152 19.24 -8.04 -2.01
C VAL A 152 20.28 -7.53 -3.01
N GLU A 153 19.85 -6.90 -4.10
CA GLU A 153 20.74 -6.43 -5.19
C GLU A 153 21.59 -5.22 -4.81
N HIS A 154 21.06 -4.32 -3.97
CA HIS A 154 21.72 -3.03 -3.71
C HIS A 154 22.33 -2.89 -2.34
N MET A 155 21.86 -3.65 -1.36
CA MET A 155 22.24 -3.46 0.05
C MET A 155 22.87 -4.70 0.68
N GLY A 156 22.81 -5.83 -0.03
CA GLY A 156 23.27 -7.12 0.48
C GLY A 156 22.39 -7.63 1.64
N GLY A 157 22.40 -8.94 1.85
CA GLY A 157 21.56 -9.62 2.83
C GLY A 157 20.17 -9.91 2.29
N ASP A 158 19.26 -10.36 3.13
CA ASP A 158 17.90 -10.76 2.78
C ASP A 158 16.87 -10.11 3.73
N ALA A 159 15.59 -10.23 3.42
CA ALA A 159 14.48 -9.74 4.23
C ALA A 159 13.37 -10.78 4.33
N VAL A 160 12.69 -10.78 5.47
CA VAL A 160 11.45 -11.54 5.63
C VAL A 160 10.36 -10.86 4.79
N LEU A 161 9.68 -11.63 3.95
CA LEU A 161 8.59 -11.13 3.13
C LEU A 161 7.31 -11.07 3.98
N ILE A 162 6.90 -9.88 4.38
CA ILE A 162 5.63 -9.62 5.08
C ILE A 162 4.88 -8.57 4.28
N PRO A 163 3.79 -8.94 3.58
CA PRO A 163 3.08 -8.02 2.68
C PRO A 163 2.34 -6.92 3.43
N ASN A 164 1.84 -5.93 2.69
CA ASN A 164 0.89 -4.96 3.24
C ASN A 164 -0.39 -5.67 3.69
N GLY A 165 -0.98 -5.17 4.77
CA GLY A 165 -2.27 -5.63 5.25
C GLY A 165 -3.43 -4.86 4.63
N VAL A 166 -4.61 -5.45 4.75
CA VAL A 166 -5.92 -4.82 4.51
C VAL A 166 -6.78 -5.02 5.77
N ASP A 167 -7.58 -4.03 6.14
CA ASP A 167 -8.57 -4.22 7.21
C ASP A 167 -9.84 -4.80 6.59
N CYS A 168 -9.93 -6.13 6.54
CA CYS A 168 -11.06 -6.83 5.95
C CYS A 168 -12.39 -6.46 6.63
N SER A 169 -12.38 -6.06 7.90
CA SER A 169 -13.60 -5.68 8.62
C SER A 169 -14.28 -4.44 8.05
N GLN A 170 -13.52 -3.57 7.39
CA GLN A 170 -14.05 -2.36 6.74
C GLN A 170 -14.87 -2.66 5.46
N PHE A 171 -14.83 -3.89 4.96
CA PHE A 171 -15.47 -4.28 3.71
C PHE A 171 -16.61 -5.29 3.89
N VAL A 172 -16.96 -5.61 5.14
CA VAL A 172 -18.00 -6.61 5.46
C VAL A 172 -19.29 -5.93 5.91
N GLY A 173 -20.43 -6.46 5.45
CA GLY A 173 -21.75 -6.05 5.95
C GLY A 173 -22.29 -4.76 5.34
N HIS A 174 -21.77 -4.33 4.21
CA HIS A 174 -22.28 -3.17 3.48
C HIS A 174 -23.42 -3.57 2.52
N GLU A 175 -24.40 -2.68 2.43
CA GLU A 175 -25.47 -2.79 1.45
C GLU A 175 -25.02 -2.15 0.13
N PRO A 176 -25.43 -2.68 -1.02
CA PRO A 176 -25.16 -2.08 -2.32
C PRO A 176 -25.67 -0.62 -2.41
N LEU A 177 -25.14 0.12 -3.36
CA LEU A 177 -25.66 1.43 -3.74
C LEU A 177 -27.08 1.27 -4.35
N ASP A 178 -27.91 2.31 -4.15
CA ASP A 178 -29.30 2.28 -4.61
C ASP A 178 -29.40 1.97 -6.13
N GLY A 179 -30.19 0.95 -6.46
CA GLY A 179 -30.35 0.50 -7.83
C GLY A 179 -29.20 -0.37 -8.39
N TRP A 180 -28.31 -0.86 -7.55
CA TRP A 180 -27.24 -1.80 -7.89
C TRP A 180 -27.39 -3.12 -7.10
N PRO A 181 -26.89 -4.26 -7.67
CA PRO A 181 -26.17 -4.41 -8.95
C PRO A 181 -27.03 -4.28 -10.22
N GLY A 182 -28.33 -4.51 -10.19
CA GLY A 182 -29.21 -4.58 -11.37
C GLY A 182 -29.21 -5.95 -12.04
N GLU A 183 -30.16 -6.15 -12.99
CA GLU A 183 -30.40 -7.47 -13.59
C GLU A 183 -29.48 -7.83 -14.76
N GLY A 184 -28.82 -6.85 -15.37
CA GLY A 184 -28.06 -7.03 -16.63
C GLY A 184 -26.58 -7.34 -16.48
N GLY A 185 -26.10 -7.51 -15.26
CA GLY A 185 -24.68 -7.58 -14.92
C GLY A 185 -24.08 -6.22 -14.58
N SER A 186 -23.16 -6.21 -13.65
CA SER A 186 -22.52 -4.99 -13.15
C SER A 186 -21.03 -5.17 -12.99
N LEU A 187 -20.28 -4.20 -13.51
CA LEU A 187 -18.84 -4.10 -13.40
C LEU A 187 -18.49 -2.89 -12.53
N PHE A 188 -17.39 -2.98 -11.78
CA PHE A 188 -16.87 -1.86 -11.00
C PHE A 188 -15.39 -1.64 -11.30
N PHE A 189 -15.00 -0.38 -11.47
CA PHE A 189 -13.62 0.09 -11.57
C PHE A 189 -13.38 1.15 -10.51
N ILE A 190 -12.22 1.11 -9.84
CA ILE A 190 -11.77 2.21 -9.00
C ILE A 190 -10.30 2.53 -9.26
N GLY A 191 -10.05 3.81 -9.51
CA GLY A 191 -8.72 4.33 -9.79
C GLY A 191 -8.76 5.77 -10.24
N ARG A 192 -7.60 6.40 -10.36
CA ARG A 192 -7.52 7.73 -10.97
C ARG A 192 -7.88 7.62 -12.45
N ILE A 193 -8.97 8.28 -12.85
CA ILE A 193 -9.55 8.11 -14.19
C ILE A 193 -8.67 8.73 -15.31
N ASP A 194 -7.91 9.77 -14.98
CA ASP A 194 -6.98 10.48 -15.86
C ASP A 194 -5.58 9.83 -15.92
N GLU A 195 -5.37 8.70 -15.24
CA GLU A 195 -4.08 8.00 -15.20
C GLU A 195 -4.09 6.77 -16.14
N PRO A 196 -3.44 6.83 -17.32
CA PRO A 196 -3.53 5.78 -18.35
C PRO A 196 -3.16 4.38 -17.84
N ARG A 197 -2.16 4.29 -16.96
CA ARG A 197 -1.73 2.99 -16.41
C ARG A 197 -2.79 2.30 -15.54
N LYS A 198 -3.86 2.98 -15.12
CA LYS A 198 -5.00 2.37 -14.42
C LYS A 198 -5.93 1.61 -15.37
N GLY A 199 -5.80 1.84 -16.66
CA GLY A 199 -6.41 1.04 -17.71
C GLY A 199 -7.91 1.24 -17.91
N LEU A 200 -8.52 2.32 -17.37
CA LEU A 200 -9.93 2.61 -17.61
C LEU A 200 -10.29 2.64 -19.13
N PRO A 201 -9.46 3.21 -20.02
CA PRO A 201 -9.71 3.14 -21.45
C PRO A 201 -9.86 1.71 -21.99
N ILE A 202 -9.03 0.75 -21.52
CA ILE A 202 -9.11 -0.65 -21.95
C ILE A 202 -10.46 -1.27 -21.57
N LEU A 203 -10.96 -0.96 -20.38
CA LEU A 203 -12.27 -1.43 -19.94
C LEU A 203 -13.41 -0.80 -20.75
N LEU A 204 -13.30 0.49 -21.09
CA LEU A 204 -14.30 1.18 -21.91
C LEU A 204 -14.27 0.67 -23.34
N ASP A 205 -13.12 0.35 -23.91
CA ASP A 205 -12.99 -0.28 -25.23
C ASP A 205 -13.55 -1.70 -25.27
N ALA A 206 -13.53 -2.41 -24.13
CA ALA A 206 -14.13 -3.74 -23.99
C ALA A 206 -15.67 -3.70 -23.81
N LEU A 207 -16.21 -2.61 -23.28
CA LEU A 207 -17.62 -2.51 -22.88
C LEU A 207 -18.63 -2.73 -24.01
N PRO A 208 -18.41 -2.27 -25.27
CA PRO A 208 -19.31 -2.58 -26.39
C PRO A 208 -19.47 -4.08 -26.62
N ALA A 209 -18.37 -4.84 -26.64
CA ALA A 209 -18.41 -6.29 -26.87
C ALA A 209 -19.07 -7.04 -25.69
N ILE A 210 -18.87 -6.55 -24.45
CA ILE A 210 -19.59 -7.08 -23.28
C ILE A 210 -21.09 -6.79 -23.43
N ALA A 211 -21.47 -5.59 -23.87
CA ALA A 211 -22.86 -5.17 -24.03
C ALA A 211 -23.61 -5.94 -25.13
N GLU A 212 -22.91 -6.46 -26.15
CA GLU A 212 -23.52 -7.35 -27.17
C GLU A 212 -24.01 -8.66 -26.54
N ARG A 213 -23.26 -9.24 -25.60
CA ARG A 213 -23.64 -10.46 -24.86
C ARG A 213 -24.57 -10.16 -23.68
N HIS A 214 -24.37 -9.01 -23.03
CA HIS A 214 -25.10 -8.54 -21.85
C HIS A 214 -25.73 -7.17 -22.09
N PRO A 215 -26.85 -7.05 -22.79
CA PRO A 215 -27.45 -5.76 -23.19
C PRO A 215 -27.75 -4.82 -22.00
N GLY A 216 -27.96 -5.37 -20.80
CA GLY A 216 -28.22 -4.63 -19.58
C GLY A 216 -26.99 -4.31 -18.75
N VAL A 217 -25.77 -4.64 -19.21
CA VAL A 217 -24.54 -4.42 -18.43
C VAL A 217 -24.33 -2.94 -18.09
N ARG A 218 -23.92 -2.68 -16.85
CA ARG A 218 -23.58 -1.35 -16.36
C ARG A 218 -22.19 -1.35 -15.75
N LEU A 219 -21.50 -0.21 -15.86
CA LEU A 219 -20.18 0.02 -15.29
C LEU A 219 -20.26 1.13 -14.25
N LEU A 220 -19.80 0.84 -13.04
CA LEU A 220 -19.58 1.81 -11.97
C LEU A 220 -18.12 2.21 -11.97
N VAL A 221 -17.84 3.52 -11.95
CA VAL A 221 -16.48 4.07 -11.98
C VAL A 221 -16.30 5.01 -10.80
N ALA A 222 -15.32 4.71 -9.95
CA ALA A 222 -14.93 5.57 -8.82
C ALA A 222 -13.49 6.04 -8.96
N GLY A 223 -13.21 7.22 -8.43
CA GLY A 223 -11.86 7.76 -8.32
C GLY A 223 -11.74 9.23 -8.72
N PRO A 224 -10.61 9.86 -8.38
CA PRO A 224 -10.36 11.24 -8.75
C PRO A 224 -10.04 11.39 -10.25
N GLY A 225 -10.34 12.55 -10.81
CA GLY A 225 -10.11 12.99 -12.18
C GLY A 225 -11.22 13.91 -12.63
N ASP A 226 -11.10 14.47 -13.82
CA ASP A 226 -12.14 15.30 -14.42
C ASP A 226 -13.21 14.41 -15.09
N VAL A 227 -14.28 14.15 -14.35
CA VAL A 227 -15.37 13.28 -14.79
C VAL A 227 -16.12 13.89 -15.98
N GLU A 228 -16.32 15.22 -15.99
CA GLU A 228 -17.09 15.91 -17.05
C GLU A 228 -16.33 15.84 -18.37
N GLU A 229 -15.04 16.21 -18.36
CA GLU A 229 -14.17 16.11 -19.54
C GLU A 229 -14.12 14.68 -20.07
N PHE A 230 -14.01 13.69 -19.15
CA PHE A 230 -13.95 12.29 -19.55
C PHE A 230 -15.27 11.78 -20.16
N GLN A 231 -16.42 12.15 -19.59
CA GLN A 231 -17.74 11.78 -20.08
C GLN A 231 -18.01 12.32 -21.50
N GLU A 232 -17.56 13.53 -21.82
CA GLU A 232 -17.70 14.13 -23.14
C GLU A 232 -16.97 13.35 -24.25
N THR A 233 -15.96 12.56 -23.91
CA THR A 233 -15.21 11.72 -24.85
C THR A 233 -15.91 10.39 -25.18
N LEU A 234 -16.90 9.97 -24.37
CA LEU A 234 -17.57 8.69 -24.56
C LEU A 234 -18.64 8.74 -25.64
N ALA A 235 -18.74 7.65 -26.41
CA ALA A 235 -19.88 7.43 -27.30
C ALA A 235 -21.19 7.37 -26.48
N PRO A 236 -22.33 7.91 -26.99
CA PRO A 236 -23.56 8.03 -26.22
C PRO A 236 -24.12 6.72 -25.66
N ASP A 237 -23.95 5.62 -26.39
CA ASP A 237 -24.37 4.27 -25.98
C ASP A 237 -23.50 3.71 -24.85
N ILE A 238 -22.23 4.05 -24.81
CA ILE A 238 -21.29 3.74 -23.71
C ILE A 238 -21.58 4.63 -22.52
N ALA A 239 -21.68 5.95 -22.72
CA ALA A 239 -21.98 6.91 -21.66
C ALA A 239 -23.25 6.54 -20.86
N ALA A 240 -24.30 6.03 -21.56
CA ALA A 240 -25.55 5.58 -20.95
C ALA A 240 -25.36 4.37 -19.99
N ARG A 241 -24.28 3.61 -20.10
CA ARG A 241 -23.97 2.43 -19.28
C ARG A 241 -23.05 2.72 -18.12
N VAL A 242 -22.35 3.86 -18.13
CA VAL A 242 -21.32 4.21 -17.15
C VAL A 242 -21.87 5.18 -16.11
N THR A 243 -21.70 4.86 -14.84
CA THR A 243 -22.02 5.75 -13.73
C THR A 243 -20.72 6.15 -13.03
N PHE A 244 -20.40 7.43 -13.06
CA PHE A 244 -19.21 7.96 -12.38
C PHE A 244 -19.60 8.45 -10.98
N LEU A 245 -18.89 7.95 -9.95
CA LEU A 245 -19.06 8.36 -8.56
C LEU A 245 -18.11 9.50 -8.17
N GLY A 246 -17.10 9.78 -9.00
CA GLY A 246 -16.00 10.68 -8.59
C GLY A 246 -15.22 10.11 -7.41
N ARG A 247 -14.70 10.99 -6.56
CA ARG A 247 -14.00 10.60 -5.34
C ARG A 247 -15.00 10.08 -4.29
N VAL A 248 -14.80 8.87 -3.82
CA VAL A 248 -15.68 8.21 -2.84
C VAL A 248 -15.05 8.19 -1.45
N SER A 249 -15.87 8.11 -0.40
CA SER A 249 -15.47 7.78 0.95
C SER A 249 -15.06 6.30 1.07
N ASP A 250 -14.44 5.89 2.19
CA ASP A 250 -14.13 4.48 2.42
C ASP A 250 -15.42 3.63 2.53
N GLU A 251 -16.48 4.17 3.12
CA GLU A 251 -17.79 3.54 3.21
C GLU A 251 -18.42 3.36 1.82
N ASP A 252 -18.46 4.43 1.00
CA ASP A 252 -19.01 4.35 -0.35
C ASP A 252 -18.18 3.46 -1.26
N LYS A 253 -16.85 3.38 -1.03
CA LYS A 253 -15.98 2.43 -1.72
C LYS A 253 -16.40 0.99 -1.42
N ALA A 254 -16.60 0.66 -0.15
CA ALA A 254 -17.05 -0.68 0.25
C ALA A 254 -18.43 -1.01 -0.34
N ARG A 255 -19.38 -0.06 -0.31
CA ARG A 255 -20.70 -0.18 -0.96
C ARG A 255 -20.58 -0.36 -2.47
N ALA A 256 -19.66 0.34 -3.13
CA ALA A 256 -19.44 0.20 -4.57
C ALA A 256 -18.91 -1.19 -4.95
N PHE A 257 -18.04 -1.79 -4.14
CA PHE A 257 -17.61 -3.17 -4.37
C PHE A 257 -18.79 -4.15 -4.33
N VAL A 258 -19.60 -4.14 -3.28
CA VAL A 258 -20.76 -5.05 -3.18
C VAL A 258 -21.88 -4.72 -4.16
N SER A 259 -21.82 -3.58 -4.85
CA SER A 259 -22.73 -3.18 -5.93
C SER A 259 -22.40 -3.83 -7.28
N ALA A 260 -21.28 -4.54 -7.40
CA ALA A 260 -20.85 -5.12 -8.66
C ALA A 260 -20.80 -6.65 -8.61
N ASP A 261 -21.16 -7.30 -9.71
CA ASP A 261 -20.91 -8.73 -9.91
C ASP A 261 -19.42 -9.03 -10.08
N VAL A 262 -18.66 -8.09 -10.68
CA VAL A 262 -17.23 -8.23 -10.92
C VAL A 262 -16.52 -6.88 -10.73
N TYR A 263 -15.49 -6.87 -9.91
CA TYR A 263 -14.51 -5.79 -9.87
C TYR A 263 -13.46 -5.98 -10.95
N VAL A 264 -13.20 -4.96 -11.77
CA VAL A 264 -12.26 -5.01 -12.90
C VAL A 264 -11.05 -4.13 -12.62
N ALA A 265 -9.86 -4.72 -12.64
CA ALA A 265 -8.57 -4.05 -12.45
C ALA A 265 -7.70 -4.13 -13.74
N PRO A 266 -7.92 -3.25 -14.72
CA PRO A 266 -7.28 -3.33 -16.02
C PRO A 266 -5.93 -2.59 -16.09
N ASN A 267 -5.20 -2.54 -14.95
CA ASN A 267 -3.95 -1.80 -14.86
C ASN A 267 -2.90 -2.37 -15.83
N THR A 268 -2.20 -1.48 -16.56
CA THR A 268 -1.21 -1.89 -17.57
C THR A 268 0.18 -2.13 -16.99
N GLY A 269 0.42 -1.73 -15.74
CA GLY A 269 1.70 -1.91 -15.05
C GLY A 269 1.92 -0.88 -13.93
N GLY A 270 3.14 -0.87 -13.37
CA GLY A 270 3.52 0.07 -12.32
C GLY A 270 2.86 -0.17 -10.96
N GLU A 271 2.20 -1.31 -10.79
CA GLU A 271 1.67 -1.74 -9.50
C GLU A 271 2.71 -2.57 -8.75
N SER A 272 2.91 -2.22 -7.48
CA SER A 272 3.84 -2.96 -6.63
C SER A 272 3.18 -4.12 -5.90
N PHE A 273 1.86 -4.04 -5.65
CA PHE A 273 1.15 -5.04 -4.86
C PHE A 273 -0.30 -5.26 -5.33
N GLY A 274 -1.13 -4.22 -5.42
CA GLY A 274 -2.54 -4.34 -5.78
C GLY A 274 -3.47 -4.44 -4.57
N ILE A 275 -3.33 -3.49 -3.62
CA ILE A 275 -4.16 -3.46 -2.40
C ILE A 275 -5.66 -3.45 -2.73
N VAL A 276 -6.06 -2.80 -3.82
CA VAL A 276 -7.46 -2.67 -4.24
C VAL A 276 -8.07 -4.04 -4.61
N LEU A 277 -7.26 -5.00 -5.09
CA LEU A 277 -7.74 -6.37 -5.31
C LEU A 277 -8.15 -7.02 -3.99
N LEU A 278 -7.36 -6.81 -2.93
CA LEU A 278 -7.67 -7.34 -1.60
C LEU A 278 -8.90 -6.68 -0.99
N GLU A 279 -9.11 -5.38 -1.23
CA GLU A 279 -10.32 -4.66 -0.81
C GLU A 279 -11.56 -5.25 -1.48
N ALA A 280 -11.52 -5.49 -2.79
CA ALA A 280 -12.59 -6.15 -3.54
C ALA A 280 -12.86 -7.57 -3.02
N MET A 281 -11.80 -8.36 -2.80
CA MET A 281 -11.90 -9.71 -2.25
C MET A 281 -12.48 -9.72 -0.82
N ALA A 282 -12.09 -8.75 0.02
CA ALA A 282 -12.63 -8.60 1.38
C ALA A 282 -14.12 -8.26 1.37
N SER A 283 -14.60 -7.56 0.34
CA SER A 283 -16.03 -7.33 0.07
C SER A 283 -16.76 -8.54 -0.51
N SER A 284 -16.08 -9.67 -0.69
CA SER A 284 -16.59 -10.86 -1.41
C SER A 284 -16.95 -10.59 -2.88
N THR A 285 -16.40 -9.53 -3.48
CA THR A 285 -16.61 -9.20 -4.89
C THR A 285 -15.60 -9.95 -5.76
N PRO A 286 -16.02 -10.75 -6.74
CA PRO A 286 -15.14 -11.43 -7.68
C PRO A 286 -14.24 -10.43 -8.42
N VAL A 287 -12.97 -10.78 -8.58
CA VAL A 287 -11.97 -9.92 -9.24
C VAL A 287 -11.65 -10.43 -10.63
N LEU A 288 -11.66 -9.54 -11.61
CA LEU A 288 -11.06 -9.71 -12.94
C LEU A 288 -9.93 -8.71 -13.10
N ALA A 289 -8.70 -9.17 -13.29
CA ALA A 289 -7.54 -8.30 -13.39
C ALA A 289 -6.66 -8.62 -14.60
N SER A 290 -5.89 -7.64 -15.07
CA SER A 290 -4.82 -7.88 -16.05
C SER A 290 -3.76 -8.82 -15.49
N ASP A 291 -3.08 -9.58 -16.35
CA ASP A 291 -2.10 -10.62 -15.97
C ASP A 291 -0.70 -10.04 -15.66
N ILE A 292 -0.62 -8.82 -15.13
CA ILE A 292 0.63 -8.24 -14.65
C ILE A 292 1.15 -9.01 -13.43
N ASP A 293 2.46 -9.09 -13.27
CA ASP A 293 3.13 -9.88 -12.22
C ASP A 293 2.62 -9.63 -10.80
N ALA A 294 2.30 -8.37 -10.46
CA ALA A 294 1.78 -8.02 -9.15
C ALA A 294 0.40 -8.65 -8.90
N PHE A 295 -0.48 -8.61 -9.90
CA PHE A 295 -1.83 -9.15 -9.79
C PHE A 295 -1.86 -10.67 -9.86
N ARG A 296 -1.07 -11.29 -10.74
CA ARG A 296 -0.91 -12.76 -10.78
C ARG A 296 -0.56 -13.33 -9.40
N ARG A 297 0.39 -12.70 -8.69
CA ARG A 297 0.80 -13.13 -7.34
C ARG A 297 -0.33 -12.99 -6.31
N VAL A 298 -1.04 -11.87 -6.31
CA VAL A 298 -2.17 -11.66 -5.38
C VAL A 298 -3.28 -12.64 -5.67
N LEU A 299 -3.62 -12.85 -6.95
CA LEU A 299 -4.68 -13.75 -7.40
C LEU A 299 -4.27 -15.22 -7.48
N ARG A 300 -3.05 -15.59 -7.03
CA ARG A 300 -2.52 -16.96 -7.12
C ARG A 300 -2.68 -17.55 -8.53
N GLU A 301 -2.17 -16.84 -9.52
CA GLU A 301 -2.21 -17.28 -10.93
C GLU A 301 -3.64 -17.58 -11.45
N GLY A 302 -4.65 -16.90 -10.92
CA GLY A 302 -6.06 -17.05 -11.32
C GLY A 302 -6.93 -17.89 -10.38
N GLU A 303 -6.38 -18.47 -9.31
CA GLU A 303 -7.15 -19.26 -8.34
C GLU A 303 -8.14 -18.41 -7.51
N ALA A 304 -7.72 -17.19 -7.13
CA ALA A 304 -8.47 -16.28 -6.27
C ALA A 304 -9.12 -15.10 -7.01
N GLY A 305 -9.06 -15.08 -8.32
CA GLY A 305 -9.65 -14.07 -9.21
C GLY A 305 -9.28 -14.38 -10.65
N ALA A 306 -10.09 -13.97 -11.61
CA ALA A 306 -9.83 -14.21 -13.02
C ALA A 306 -8.75 -13.25 -13.57
N LEU A 307 -8.03 -13.71 -14.58
CA LEU A 307 -7.00 -12.93 -15.28
C LEU A 307 -7.38 -12.79 -16.76
N PHE A 308 -7.05 -11.65 -17.35
CA PHE A 308 -7.08 -11.42 -18.77
C PHE A 308 -5.72 -10.91 -19.28
N VAL A 309 -5.45 -11.07 -20.56
CA VAL A 309 -4.19 -10.63 -21.19
C VAL A 309 -4.04 -9.11 -21.07
N ASN A 310 -2.93 -8.67 -20.50
CA ASN A 310 -2.69 -7.24 -20.28
C ASN A 310 -2.81 -6.42 -21.58
N GLU A 311 -3.45 -5.26 -21.49
CA GLU A 311 -3.70 -4.34 -22.61
C GLU A 311 -4.54 -4.92 -23.77
N ASP A 312 -5.28 -6.03 -23.54
CA ASP A 312 -6.15 -6.66 -24.54
C ASP A 312 -7.63 -6.47 -24.17
N PRO A 313 -8.33 -5.47 -24.74
CA PRO A 313 -9.76 -5.24 -24.48
C PRO A 313 -10.66 -6.38 -25.01
N ALA A 314 -10.24 -7.12 -26.03
CA ALA A 314 -11.02 -8.24 -26.56
C ALA A 314 -10.99 -9.43 -25.60
N ASP A 315 -9.82 -9.75 -25.02
CA ASP A 315 -9.72 -10.79 -24.00
C ASP A 315 -10.43 -10.38 -22.70
N LEU A 316 -10.32 -9.11 -22.28
CA LEU A 316 -11.09 -8.57 -21.16
C LEU A 316 -12.60 -8.77 -21.38
N ALA A 317 -13.10 -8.38 -22.56
CA ALA A 317 -14.51 -8.51 -22.90
C ALA A 317 -14.97 -9.97 -22.86
N ARG A 318 -14.17 -10.87 -23.40
CA ARG A 318 -14.44 -12.32 -23.39
C ARG A 318 -14.53 -12.85 -21.95
N VAL A 319 -13.50 -12.61 -21.13
CA VAL A 319 -13.45 -13.15 -19.76
C VAL A 319 -14.56 -12.54 -18.89
N ALA A 320 -14.79 -11.21 -18.99
CA ALA A 320 -15.85 -10.55 -18.26
C ALA A 320 -17.24 -11.12 -18.60
N SER A 321 -17.51 -11.34 -19.90
CA SER A 321 -18.77 -11.91 -20.34
C SER A 321 -18.95 -13.36 -19.87
N ASP A 322 -17.91 -14.19 -19.97
CA ASP A 322 -17.94 -15.57 -19.49
C ASP A 322 -18.22 -15.63 -17.97
N LEU A 323 -17.63 -14.74 -17.18
CA LEU A 323 -17.90 -14.63 -15.75
C LEU A 323 -19.34 -14.21 -15.44
N LEU A 324 -19.88 -13.23 -16.16
CA LEU A 324 -21.25 -12.77 -15.94
C LEU A 324 -22.30 -13.87 -16.28
N GLU A 325 -21.96 -14.81 -17.16
CA GLU A 325 -22.82 -15.96 -17.51
C GLU A 325 -22.72 -17.12 -16.49
N ASP A 326 -21.54 -17.28 -15.82
CA ASP A 326 -21.29 -18.39 -14.90
C ASP A 326 -21.38 -17.98 -13.43
N ARG A 327 -22.59 -18.03 -12.87
CA ARG A 327 -22.84 -17.75 -11.45
C ARG A 327 -22.10 -18.70 -10.51
N THR A 328 -21.77 -19.91 -10.95
CA THR A 328 -21.02 -20.89 -10.14
C THR A 328 -19.57 -20.46 -10.03
N GLU A 329 -18.98 -20.02 -11.13
CA GLU A 329 -17.62 -19.51 -11.15
C GLU A 329 -17.50 -18.20 -10.36
N LEU A 330 -18.45 -17.27 -10.49
CA LEU A 330 -18.50 -16.06 -9.66
C LEU A 330 -18.51 -16.39 -8.17
N ALA A 331 -19.35 -17.33 -7.74
CA ALA A 331 -19.42 -17.75 -6.34
C ALA A 331 -18.11 -18.41 -5.88
N ARG A 332 -17.48 -19.22 -6.74
CA ARG A 332 -16.16 -19.83 -6.45
C ARG A 332 -15.09 -18.77 -6.27
N LEU A 333 -15.00 -17.80 -7.18
CA LEU A 333 -14.03 -16.71 -7.13
C LEU A 333 -14.25 -15.78 -5.93
N SER A 334 -15.50 -15.49 -5.61
CA SER A 334 -15.86 -14.73 -4.40
C SER A 334 -15.34 -15.42 -3.13
N ALA A 335 -15.62 -16.72 -2.97
CA ALA A 335 -15.17 -17.48 -1.80
C ALA A 335 -13.64 -17.60 -1.74
N ALA A 336 -12.99 -17.88 -2.86
CA ALA A 336 -11.53 -17.99 -2.96
C ALA A 336 -10.85 -16.64 -2.70
N GLY A 337 -11.40 -15.56 -3.25
CA GLY A 337 -10.93 -14.20 -3.03
C GLY A 337 -11.04 -13.79 -1.57
N LEU A 338 -12.18 -14.02 -0.92
CA LEU A 338 -12.36 -13.73 0.51
C LEU A 338 -11.35 -14.49 1.39
N ALA A 339 -11.16 -15.78 1.14
CA ALA A 339 -10.16 -16.57 1.86
C ALA A 339 -8.74 -16.02 1.63
N ARG A 340 -8.45 -15.57 0.42
CA ARG A 340 -7.16 -14.94 0.08
C ARG A 340 -6.97 -13.61 0.77
N ALA A 341 -7.99 -12.72 0.82
CA ALA A 341 -7.93 -11.44 1.52
C ALA A 341 -7.63 -11.62 3.02
N GLN A 342 -8.20 -12.65 3.66
CA GLN A 342 -7.96 -12.95 5.07
C GLN A 342 -6.49 -13.28 5.39
N GLU A 343 -5.71 -13.78 4.44
CA GLU A 343 -4.28 -14.01 4.63
C GLU A 343 -3.50 -12.68 4.73
N TYR A 344 -4.06 -11.62 4.18
CA TYR A 344 -3.55 -10.26 4.22
C TYR A 344 -4.27 -9.37 5.26
N ASP A 345 -5.20 -9.92 6.03
CA ASP A 345 -5.83 -9.16 7.09
C ASP A 345 -4.79 -8.64 8.09
N TRP A 346 -4.97 -7.39 8.54
CA TRP A 346 -4.03 -6.78 9.49
C TRP A 346 -3.84 -7.59 10.77
N ALA A 347 -4.85 -8.33 11.22
CA ALA A 347 -4.70 -9.23 12.37
C ALA A 347 -3.71 -10.38 12.08
N THR A 348 -3.62 -10.84 10.85
CA THR A 348 -2.66 -11.87 10.41
C THR A 348 -1.28 -11.27 10.14
N VAL A 349 -1.22 -10.17 9.39
CA VAL A 349 0.03 -9.49 9.03
C VAL A 349 0.75 -8.97 10.28
N ALA A 350 0.02 -8.33 11.21
CA ALA A 350 0.61 -7.80 12.44
C ALA A 350 1.22 -8.90 13.33
N ARG A 351 0.60 -10.09 13.43
CA ARG A 351 1.21 -11.22 14.17
C ARG A 351 2.55 -11.65 13.57
N ARG A 352 2.67 -11.70 12.23
CA ARG A 352 3.96 -12.00 11.57
C ARG A 352 5.01 -10.92 11.84
N VAL A 353 4.61 -9.66 11.95
CA VAL A 353 5.52 -8.57 12.37
C VAL A 353 5.92 -8.74 13.83
N VAL A 354 5.00 -9.14 14.72
CA VAL A 354 5.30 -9.43 16.14
C VAL A 354 6.29 -10.58 16.27
N GLU A 355 6.17 -11.66 15.47
CA GLU A 355 7.16 -12.75 15.45
C GLU A 355 8.57 -12.24 15.16
N VAL A 356 8.72 -11.26 14.25
CA VAL A 356 10.01 -10.62 13.98
C VAL A 356 10.46 -9.78 15.20
N TYR A 357 9.54 -9.07 15.87
CA TYR A 357 9.89 -8.30 17.07
C TYR A 357 10.37 -9.20 18.21
N GLU A 358 9.68 -10.31 18.47
CA GLU A 358 10.04 -11.30 19.47
C GLU A 358 11.44 -11.88 19.18
N ALA A 359 11.73 -12.20 17.93
CA ALA A 359 13.02 -12.73 17.52
C ALA A 359 14.18 -11.75 17.80
N VAL A 360 14.01 -10.43 17.54
CA VAL A 360 15.06 -9.43 17.75
C VAL A 360 15.18 -8.97 19.21
N SER A 361 14.11 -9.07 19.98
CA SER A 361 14.09 -8.67 21.40
C SER A 361 14.34 -9.84 22.37
N ALA A 362 14.58 -11.05 21.88
CA ALA A 362 14.77 -12.26 22.69
C ALA A 362 15.90 -12.15 23.75
N THR A 363 16.86 -11.26 23.54
CA THR A 363 17.94 -11.00 24.51
C THR A 363 17.52 -10.15 25.70
N GLY A 364 16.31 -9.56 25.67
CA GLY A 364 15.85 -8.59 26.68
C GLY A 364 16.51 -7.23 26.61
N GLU A 365 17.36 -6.98 25.59
CA GLU A 365 17.92 -5.64 25.34
C GLU A 365 16.81 -4.68 24.91
N LYS A 366 16.83 -3.45 25.42
CA LYS A 366 15.91 -2.38 25.03
C LYS A 366 16.59 -1.39 24.08
N VAL A 367 15.74 -0.69 23.32
CA VAL A 367 16.21 0.41 22.47
C VAL A 367 16.78 1.53 23.34
N ALA A 368 17.97 2.00 22.99
CA ALA A 368 18.62 3.10 23.68
C ALA A 368 19.20 4.13 22.68
N GLU A 369 19.42 5.36 23.15
CA GLU A 369 20.12 6.36 22.36
C GLU A 369 21.58 5.97 22.16
N ASP A 370 22.06 5.99 20.93
CA ASP A 370 23.47 5.81 20.60
C ASP A 370 24.20 7.18 20.57
N MET A 371 24.94 7.44 21.61
CA MET A 371 25.75 8.66 21.73
C MET A 371 27.01 8.67 20.84
N ARG A 372 27.45 7.49 20.35
CA ARG A 372 28.68 7.32 19.55
C ARG A 372 28.41 7.22 18.04
N GLY A 373 27.20 6.95 17.65
CA GLY A 373 26.80 6.61 16.26
C GLY A 373 26.71 7.79 15.29
N GLN A 374 27.14 8.98 15.63
CA GLN A 374 27.09 10.11 14.70
C GLN A 374 28.33 10.17 13.81
N LEU A 375 28.14 10.28 12.49
CA LEU A 375 29.18 10.60 11.49
C LEU A 375 30.03 11.81 11.95
N VAL A 376 29.39 12.85 12.48
CA VAL A 376 30.03 14.06 13.02
C VAL A 376 30.85 13.74 14.28
N GLY A 377 30.43 12.81 15.13
CA GLY A 377 31.16 12.39 16.31
C GLY A 377 32.41 11.58 15.99
N ARG A 378 32.42 10.81 14.92
CA ARG A 378 33.59 10.08 14.42
C ARG A 378 34.61 11.01 13.74
N LEU A 379 34.12 12.00 12.97
CA LEU A 379 34.95 12.99 12.28
C LEU A 379 35.60 14.01 13.24
N VAL A 380 34.95 14.31 14.37
CA VAL A 380 35.49 15.26 15.39
C VAL A 380 36.45 14.61 16.37
N ARG A 381 36.43 13.28 16.52
CA ARG A 381 37.31 12.56 17.47
C ARG A 381 38.57 11.96 16.87
N GLY A 382 38.77 12.00 15.56
CA GLY A 382 40.03 11.57 14.93
C GLY A 382 40.39 10.10 15.15
N GLU A 383 39.39 9.20 15.33
CA GLU A 383 39.57 7.74 15.43
C GLU A 383 39.09 7.02 14.19
#